data_606369571c4cf7c2519684c95b5dcc24
#
_entry.id   606369571c4cf7c2519684c95b5dcc24
#
_cell.length_a   1.000
_cell.length_b   1.000
_cell.length_c   1.000
_cell.angle_alpha   90.00
_cell.angle_beta   90.00
_cell.angle_gamma   90.00
#
_symmetry.space_group_name_H-M   'P 1'
#
loop_
_entity.id
_entity.type
_entity.pdbx_description
1 polymer ?
#
loop_
_entity_poly.entity_id
_entity_poly.type
_entity_poly.pdbx_seq_one_letter_code
_entity_poly.pdbx_strand_id
1 'polypeptide(L)'
;MSTPPQELRGSLAPLVAPSGRVLPHDLDAEQAVLGCLVIDQEALSKVRDLVVPRDFYAERNAAIFRAALALDDRGEPVDVVTLKAQLERDGTLARSGGLEYIAELSQKMPTAVSVRHYAQIVVDRSLRRRLIAAGGELAQMGYETGTTTEDILDSAERSVFSIADSRRSLEVTHIAQLLTDTWELMERRAQSRQIVHGVPTNYSRLDSVTQGLQPGELIILAARPAVGKTSFALNITRNAAVLAKRSVAIFSLEMSKQALVQRLICSEAKVDAYLISTGQADSHAFQRIADAMDRLSQANIWIDDTPALPIAELRARARRMKAQQHIEMVVVDYLQLMRGGRQESRVAEVSDISSGLKSIAKELQIPVLALSQLSRASENRENRKPQLSDLRDSGAIEQDADVVLFLYRPGMHKEDIDKSITELLVEKNRNGPTTKIDLLFQAPQMTFYEPARE
;
A
#
# COMPACT_ATOMS: atom_id res chain seq x y z
N MET A 1 14.65 13.01 72.38
CA MET A 1 14.98 11.91 71.42
C MET A 1 14.05 12.10 70.25
N SER A 2 14.54 12.80 69.25
CA SER A 2 13.78 13.13 68.04
C SER A 2 14.17 12.13 66.92
N THR A 3 13.19 11.42 66.40
CA THR A 3 13.36 10.51 65.26
C THR A 3 13.50 11.35 63.98
N PRO A 4 14.44 11.07 63.07
CA PRO A 4 14.55 11.79 61.81
C PRO A 4 13.45 11.35 60.81
N PRO A 5 13.05 12.21 59.87
CA PRO A 5 12.04 11.88 58.89
C PRO A 5 12.56 10.87 57.86
N GLN A 6 11.77 9.83 57.62
CA GLN A 6 12.00 8.87 56.55
C GLN A 6 11.93 9.57 55.19
N GLU A 7 13.04 9.59 54.48
CA GLU A 7 13.13 9.96 53.06
C GLU A 7 12.22 9.03 52.23
N LEU A 8 11.15 9.62 51.67
CA LEU A 8 10.34 9.03 50.64
C LEU A 8 11.17 8.96 49.32
N ARG A 9 12.11 8.03 49.26
CA ARG A 9 12.63 7.61 47.95
C ARG A 9 11.56 6.81 47.25
N GLY A 10 10.78 7.49 46.40
CA GLY A 10 9.89 6.86 45.42
C GLY A 10 10.73 6.05 44.45
N SER A 11 11.10 4.84 44.83
CA SER A 11 11.68 3.86 43.92
C SER A 11 10.63 3.48 42.89
N LEU A 12 10.74 4.01 41.66
CA LEU A 12 10.04 3.50 40.50
C LEU A 12 10.49 2.05 40.29
N ALA A 13 9.67 1.10 40.70
CA ALA A 13 9.93 -0.31 40.38
C ALA A 13 10.02 -0.45 38.86
N PRO A 14 11.10 -1.05 38.31
CA PRO A 14 11.22 -1.24 36.90
C PRO A 14 10.08 -2.17 36.42
N LEU A 15 9.41 -1.80 35.34
CA LEU A 15 8.46 -2.68 34.63
C LEU A 15 9.25 -3.93 34.22
N VAL A 16 8.92 -5.08 34.79
CA VAL A 16 9.60 -6.34 34.53
C VAL A 16 8.83 -7.15 33.53
N ALA A 17 9.50 -7.59 32.47
CA ALA A 17 8.94 -8.53 31.50
C ALA A 17 8.62 -9.88 32.17
N PRO A 18 7.77 -10.74 31.59
CA PRO A 18 7.44 -12.08 32.10
C PRO A 18 8.65 -12.96 32.38
N SER A 19 9.82 -12.67 31.77
CA SER A 19 11.10 -13.36 31.96
C SER A 19 11.94 -12.85 33.12
N GLY A 20 11.46 -11.92 33.96
CA GLY A 20 12.22 -11.28 35.03
C GLY A 20 13.31 -10.28 34.57
N ARG A 21 13.39 -9.98 33.27
CA ARG A 21 14.34 -9.01 32.71
C ARG A 21 13.73 -7.61 32.68
N VAL A 22 14.55 -6.61 32.94
CA VAL A 22 14.18 -5.19 32.86
C VAL A 22 13.92 -4.84 31.37
N LEU A 23 12.80 -4.15 31.09
CA LEU A 23 12.48 -3.72 29.75
C LEU A 23 13.51 -2.71 29.22
N PRO A 24 13.84 -2.75 27.92
CA PRO A 24 14.79 -1.82 27.31
C PRO A 24 14.34 -0.36 27.48
N HIS A 25 15.21 0.46 28.09
CA HIS A 25 14.99 1.89 28.32
C HIS A 25 16.34 2.62 28.34
N ASP A 26 16.27 3.94 28.27
CA ASP A 26 17.42 4.85 28.40
C ASP A 26 16.93 6.16 29.03
N LEU A 27 16.95 6.21 30.35
CA LEU A 27 16.46 7.36 31.12
C LEU A 27 17.27 8.62 30.86
N ASP A 28 18.57 8.49 30.60
CA ASP A 28 19.41 9.63 30.30
C ASP A 28 19.05 10.25 28.96
N ALA A 29 18.77 9.44 27.93
CA ALA A 29 18.28 9.92 26.65
C ALA A 29 16.89 10.57 26.78
N GLU A 30 15.98 10.01 27.58
CA GLU A 30 14.66 10.63 27.84
C GLU A 30 14.79 11.99 28.49
N GLN A 31 15.61 12.09 29.53
CA GLN A 31 15.88 13.35 30.23
C GLN A 31 16.58 14.36 29.32
N ALA A 32 17.48 13.90 28.44
CA ALA A 32 18.16 14.74 27.49
C ALA A 32 17.18 15.35 26.46
N VAL A 33 16.23 14.55 25.95
CA VAL A 33 15.16 15.08 25.08
C VAL A 33 14.40 16.19 25.81
N LEU A 34 13.87 15.91 27.01
CA LEU A 34 13.07 16.87 27.77
C LEU A 34 13.87 18.11 28.17
N GLY A 35 15.13 17.95 28.57
CA GLY A 35 16.02 19.06 28.88
C GLY A 35 16.26 19.99 27.69
N CYS A 36 16.43 19.42 26.49
CA CYS A 36 16.53 20.20 25.25
C CYS A 36 15.26 21.03 24.98
N LEU A 37 14.05 20.46 25.24
CA LEU A 37 12.78 21.19 25.04
C LEU A 37 12.64 22.40 25.93
N VAL A 38 13.20 22.34 27.15
CA VAL A 38 13.13 23.43 28.12
C VAL A 38 14.09 24.56 27.79
N ILE A 39 15.22 24.26 27.13
CA ILE A 39 16.29 25.22 26.82
C ILE A 39 16.10 25.87 25.46
N ASP A 40 15.62 25.13 24.47
CA ASP A 40 15.50 25.60 23.09
C ASP A 40 14.03 25.45 22.61
N GLN A 41 13.40 26.58 22.31
CA GLN A 41 12.02 26.61 21.81
C GLN A 41 11.85 25.88 20.47
N GLU A 42 12.92 25.78 19.66
CA GLU A 42 12.88 25.05 18.40
C GLU A 42 13.13 23.53 18.56
N ALA A 43 13.56 23.08 19.74
CA ALA A 43 13.86 21.66 19.94
C ALA A 43 12.62 20.76 19.75
N LEU A 44 11.46 21.21 20.17
CA LEU A 44 10.21 20.46 20.03
C LEU A 44 9.84 20.24 18.57
N SER A 45 9.96 21.26 17.73
CA SER A 45 9.68 21.15 16.28
C SER A 45 10.56 20.11 15.59
N LYS A 46 11.80 19.89 16.08
CA LYS A 46 12.76 18.92 15.55
C LYS A 46 12.44 17.46 15.92
N VAL A 47 11.61 17.23 16.97
CA VAL A 47 11.35 15.88 17.49
C VAL A 47 9.86 15.53 17.57
N ARG A 48 8.96 16.48 17.36
CA ARG A 48 7.50 16.30 17.42
C ARG A 48 7.00 15.15 16.55
N ASP A 49 7.56 15.01 15.34
CA ASP A 49 7.19 13.96 14.39
C ASP A 49 7.94 12.64 14.62
N LEU A 50 8.95 12.65 15.51
CA LEU A 50 9.82 11.50 15.75
C LEU A 50 9.41 10.72 16.98
N VAL A 51 9.01 11.41 18.07
CA VAL A 51 8.71 10.85 19.38
C VAL A 51 7.28 11.17 19.78
N VAL A 52 6.61 10.18 20.37
CA VAL A 52 5.28 10.37 20.98
C VAL A 52 5.34 10.03 22.47
N PRO A 53 4.41 10.54 23.32
CA PRO A 53 4.46 10.32 24.78
C PRO A 53 4.60 8.86 25.18
N ARG A 54 4.01 7.92 24.45
CA ARG A 54 4.10 6.47 24.72
C ARG A 54 5.49 5.87 24.50
N ASP A 55 6.42 6.60 23.86
CA ASP A 55 7.79 6.12 23.62
C ASP A 55 8.67 6.27 24.85
N PHE A 56 8.28 7.10 25.80
CA PHE A 56 8.98 7.24 27.06
C PHE A 56 8.70 6.03 27.98
N TYR A 57 9.74 5.52 28.60
CA TYR A 57 9.64 4.44 29.60
C TYR A 57 9.13 4.96 30.94
N ALA A 58 9.66 6.12 31.38
CA ALA A 58 9.23 6.75 32.60
C ALA A 58 7.95 7.55 32.37
N GLU A 59 6.85 7.18 33.05
CA GLU A 59 5.55 7.88 32.92
C GLU A 59 5.66 9.37 33.26
N ARG A 60 6.54 9.74 34.20
CA ARG A 60 6.81 11.16 34.52
C ARG A 60 7.36 11.92 33.33
N ASN A 61 8.24 11.29 32.50
CA ASN A 61 8.81 11.88 31.30
C ASN A 61 7.76 11.95 30.18
N ALA A 62 6.94 10.91 30.04
CA ALA A 62 5.79 10.91 29.13
C ALA A 62 4.81 12.03 29.43
N ALA A 63 4.53 12.29 30.72
CA ALA A 63 3.62 13.37 31.12
C ALA A 63 4.18 14.76 30.81
N ILE A 64 5.49 14.98 31.04
CA ILE A 64 6.17 16.25 30.69
C ILE A 64 6.14 16.46 29.19
N PHE A 65 6.46 15.43 28.38
CA PHE A 65 6.43 15.53 26.93
C PHE A 65 5.01 15.83 26.40
N ARG A 66 3.98 15.21 26.98
CA ARG A 66 2.57 15.47 26.66
C ARG A 66 2.19 16.93 26.97
N ALA A 67 2.65 17.45 28.10
CA ALA A 67 2.43 18.86 28.47
C ALA A 67 3.13 19.82 27.49
N ALA A 68 4.35 19.48 27.05
CA ALA A 68 5.09 20.25 26.05
C ALA A 68 4.36 20.30 24.71
N LEU A 69 3.80 19.17 24.22
CA LEU A 69 2.98 19.14 23.03
C LEU A 69 1.72 19.99 23.17
N ALA A 70 1.05 19.93 24.32
CA ALA A 70 -0.16 20.73 24.57
C ALA A 70 0.10 22.24 24.62
N LEU A 71 1.29 22.67 25.05
CA LEU A 71 1.72 24.06 24.99
C LEU A 71 1.98 24.49 23.54
N ASP A 72 2.71 23.71 22.79
CA ASP A 72 3.04 23.96 21.38
C ASP A 72 1.78 24.05 20.51
N ASP A 73 0.81 23.16 20.72
CA ASP A 73 -0.49 23.17 20.01
C ASP A 73 -1.27 24.50 20.22
N ARG A 74 -1.00 25.22 21.31
CA ARG A 74 -1.57 26.54 21.59
C ARG A 74 -0.66 27.70 21.20
N GLY A 75 0.53 27.40 20.66
CA GLY A 75 1.54 28.41 20.32
C GLY A 75 2.19 29.05 21.56
N GLU A 76 2.12 28.38 22.74
CA GLU A 76 2.75 28.84 23.99
C GLU A 76 4.19 28.31 24.06
N PRO A 77 5.15 29.11 24.58
CA PRO A 77 6.55 28.66 24.72
C PRO A 77 6.65 27.51 25.70
N VAL A 78 7.60 26.59 25.44
CA VAL A 78 7.90 25.47 26.32
C VAL A 78 9.09 25.84 27.21
N ASP A 79 8.81 26.17 28.47
CA ASP A 79 9.80 26.48 29.49
C ASP A 79 9.39 25.91 30.86
N VAL A 80 10.25 26.09 31.89
CA VAL A 80 9.98 25.59 33.26
C VAL A 80 8.66 26.13 33.83
N VAL A 81 8.34 27.41 33.55
CA VAL A 81 7.17 28.08 34.12
C VAL A 81 5.87 27.60 33.45
N THR A 82 5.88 27.57 32.13
CA THR A 82 4.71 27.15 31.33
C THR A 82 4.42 25.65 31.48
N LEU A 83 5.48 24.80 31.52
CA LEU A 83 5.33 23.37 31.81
C LEU A 83 4.76 23.12 33.20
N LYS A 84 5.24 23.83 34.22
CA LYS A 84 4.66 23.74 35.57
C LYS A 84 3.17 24.07 35.55
N ALA A 85 2.79 25.21 34.96
CA ALA A 85 1.40 25.65 34.88
C ALA A 85 0.50 24.64 34.14
N GLN A 86 1.02 24.03 33.05
CA GLN A 86 0.29 23.02 32.30
C GLN A 86 0.12 21.74 33.10
N LEU A 87 1.19 21.24 33.77
CA LEU A 87 1.12 20.03 34.58
C LEU A 87 0.25 20.21 35.85
N GLU A 88 0.16 21.44 36.40
CA GLU A 88 -0.80 21.78 37.47
C GLU A 88 -2.24 21.72 36.97
N ARG A 89 -2.50 22.28 35.76
CA ARG A 89 -3.81 22.25 35.10
C ARG A 89 -4.24 20.80 34.81
N ASP A 90 -3.31 19.96 34.42
CA ASP A 90 -3.56 18.53 34.13
C ASP A 90 -3.63 17.66 35.39
N GLY A 91 -3.36 18.23 36.58
CA GLY A 91 -3.30 17.49 37.86
C GLY A 91 -2.17 16.46 37.94
N THR A 92 -1.12 16.61 37.13
CA THR A 92 -0.04 15.62 37.00
C THR A 92 1.30 16.10 37.53
N LEU A 93 1.44 17.33 38.00
CA LEU A 93 2.71 17.91 38.45
C LEU A 93 3.44 17.04 39.50
N ALA A 94 2.72 16.58 40.53
CA ALA A 94 3.31 15.75 41.57
C ALA A 94 3.85 14.40 41.03
N ARG A 95 3.11 13.79 40.09
CA ARG A 95 3.53 12.54 39.45
C ARG A 95 4.68 12.72 38.45
N SER A 96 4.83 13.93 37.91
CA SER A 96 5.92 14.30 37.00
C SER A 96 7.24 14.65 37.71
N GLY A 97 7.31 14.50 39.03
CA GLY A 97 8.49 14.81 39.84
C GLY A 97 8.57 16.23 40.34
N GLY A 98 7.50 17.02 40.20
CA GLY A 98 7.42 18.39 40.71
C GLY A 98 8.26 19.39 39.92
N LEU A 99 8.31 20.63 40.45
CA LEU A 99 9.10 21.70 39.83
C LEU A 99 10.61 21.42 39.91
N GLU A 100 11.05 20.73 40.94
CA GLU A 100 12.49 20.39 41.15
C GLU A 100 13.01 19.53 39.98
N TYR A 101 12.25 18.52 39.59
CA TYR A 101 12.65 17.65 38.48
C TYR A 101 12.67 18.38 37.12
N ILE A 102 11.70 19.26 36.86
CA ILE A 102 11.66 20.07 35.60
C ILE A 102 12.89 21.01 35.58
N ALA A 103 13.22 21.63 36.72
CA ALA A 103 14.42 22.48 36.83
C ALA A 103 15.72 21.70 36.65
N GLU A 104 15.79 20.46 37.22
CA GLU A 104 16.94 19.55 37.02
C GLU A 104 17.17 19.21 35.55
N LEU A 105 16.10 18.95 34.78
CA LEU A 105 16.18 18.64 33.35
C LEU A 105 16.85 19.78 32.56
N SER A 106 16.56 21.04 32.90
CA SER A 106 17.18 22.20 32.23
C SER A 106 18.66 22.37 32.52
N GLN A 107 19.12 21.89 33.66
CA GLN A 107 20.53 21.99 34.09
C GLN A 107 21.42 20.87 33.53
N LYS A 108 20.84 19.72 33.19
CA LYS A 108 21.61 18.55 32.71
C LYS A 108 22.14 18.70 31.29
N MET A 109 21.52 19.60 30.48
CA MET A 109 21.87 19.72 29.06
C MET A 109 22.44 21.10 28.75
N PRO A 110 23.70 21.20 28.30
CA PRO A 110 24.29 22.48 27.93
C PRO A 110 23.84 23.00 26.57
N THR A 111 23.35 22.13 25.67
CA THR A 111 22.93 22.50 24.32
C THR A 111 21.85 21.57 23.79
N ALA A 112 20.95 22.08 22.91
CA ALA A 112 19.90 21.30 22.26
C ALA A 112 20.27 20.74 20.88
N VAL A 113 21.53 20.87 20.44
CA VAL A 113 22.00 20.51 19.09
C VAL A 113 21.72 19.03 18.76
N SER A 114 21.80 18.15 19.74
CA SER A 114 21.68 16.70 19.55
C SER A 114 20.30 16.13 19.90
N VAL A 115 19.26 16.94 20.07
CA VAL A 115 17.92 16.49 20.50
C VAL A 115 17.37 15.37 19.63
N ARG A 116 17.56 15.46 18.32
CA ARG A 116 17.09 14.42 17.36
C ARG A 116 17.79 13.08 17.58
N HIS A 117 19.07 13.10 17.94
CA HIS A 117 19.81 11.86 18.25
C HIS A 117 19.29 11.19 19.53
N TYR A 118 19.06 11.96 20.60
CA TYR A 118 18.48 11.44 21.82
C TYR A 118 17.07 10.91 21.60
N ALA A 119 16.27 11.60 20.82
CA ALA A 119 14.93 11.15 20.42
C ALA A 119 14.96 9.80 19.69
N GLN A 120 15.92 9.58 18.79
CA GLN A 120 16.11 8.30 18.11
C GLN A 120 16.45 7.16 19.08
N ILE A 121 17.24 7.41 20.11
CA ILE A 121 17.54 6.41 21.15
C ILE A 121 16.25 6.05 21.89
N VAL A 122 15.44 7.03 22.29
CA VAL A 122 14.16 6.80 22.98
C VAL A 122 13.23 5.95 22.11
N VAL A 123 13.10 6.26 20.81
CA VAL A 123 12.29 5.50 19.85
C VAL A 123 12.81 4.07 19.67
N ASP A 124 14.14 3.86 19.57
CA ASP A 124 14.70 2.51 19.44
C ASP A 124 14.35 1.66 20.67
N ARG A 125 14.50 2.22 21.89
CA ARG A 125 14.12 1.52 23.12
C ARG A 125 12.61 1.23 23.18
N SER A 126 11.78 2.17 22.76
CA SER A 126 10.32 1.98 22.66
C SER A 126 9.95 0.85 21.71
N LEU A 127 10.53 0.82 20.51
CA LEU A 127 10.31 -0.25 19.53
C LEU A 127 10.67 -1.63 20.10
N ARG A 128 11.79 -1.75 20.80
CA ARG A 128 12.19 -3.00 21.47
C ARG A 128 11.18 -3.43 22.53
N ARG A 129 10.65 -2.50 23.32
CA ARG A 129 9.59 -2.79 24.30
C ARG A 129 8.30 -3.29 23.62
N ARG A 130 7.91 -2.64 22.52
CA ARG A 130 6.73 -3.04 21.75
C ARG A 130 6.89 -4.43 21.11
N LEU A 131 8.10 -4.76 20.62
CA LEU A 131 8.40 -6.10 20.13
C LEU A 131 8.33 -7.15 21.24
N ILE A 132 8.82 -6.85 22.44
CA ILE A 132 8.75 -7.75 23.60
C ILE A 132 7.29 -7.95 24.02
N ALA A 133 6.49 -6.89 24.07
CA ALA A 133 5.06 -6.97 24.41
C ALA A 133 4.28 -7.81 23.37
N ALA A 134 4.47 -7.54 22.08
CA ALA A 134 3.86 -8.32 21.01
C ALA A 134 4.26 -9.79 21.07
N GLY A 135 5.56 -10.09 21.32
CA GLY A 135 6.01 -11.46 21.51
C GLY A 135 5.35 -12.17 22.70
N GLY A 136 5.08 -11.44 23.78
CA GLY A 136 4.33 -11.95 24.95
C GLY A 136 2.87 -12.25 24.62
N GLU A 137 2.19 -11.34 23.90
CA GLU A 137 0.81 -11.52 23.42
C GLU A 137 0.70 -12.72 22.47
N LEU A 138 1.65 -12.86 21.54
CA LEU A 138 1.71 -13.99 20.63
C LEU A 138 1.92 -15.33 21.35
N ALA A 139 2.82 -15.34 22.34
CA ALA A 139 3.03 -16.53 23.16
C ALA A 139 1.75 -16.91 23.90
N GLN A 140 1.02 -15.95 24.46
CA GLN A 140 -0.25 -16.18 25.15
C GLN A 140 -1.33 -16.72 24.20
N MET A 141 -1.49 -16.14 23.02
CA MET A 141 -2.43 -16.63 21.99
C MET A 141 -2.16 -18.08 21.58
N GLY A 142 -0.88 -18.50 21.56
CA GLY A 142 -0.49 -19.88 21.29
C GLY A 142 -0.95 -20.91 22.35
N TYR A 143 -1.30 -20.47 23.56
CA TYR A 143 -1.86 -21.32 24.61
C TYR A 143 -3.39 -21.31 24.64
N GLU A 144 -4.06 -20.44 23.87
CA GLU A 144 -5.51 -20.36 23.81
C GLU A 144 -6.10 -21.51 22.98
N THR A 145 -7.02 -22.28 23.56
CA THR A 145 -7.61 -23.48 22.93
C THR A 145 -8.87 -23.20 22.12
N GLY A 146 -9.31 -21.92 22.04
CA GLY A 146 -10.57 -21.52 21.38
C GLY A 146 -10.39 -20.82 20.01
N THR A 147 -9.18 -20.49 19.62
CA THR A 147 -8.88 -19.72 18.41
C THR A 147 -8.24 -20.64 17.36
N THR A 148 -8.57 -20.46 16.07
CA THR A 148 -7.97 -21.27 15.02
C THR A 148 -6.51 -20.88 14.81
N THR A 149 -5.67 -21.81 14.36
CA THR A 149 -4.24 -21.52 14.07
C THR A 149 -4.09 -20.41 13.01
N GLU A 150 -5.01 -20.33 12.06
CA GLU A 150 -5.04 -19.29 11.03
C GLU A 150 -5.30 -17.90 11.63
N ASP A 151 -6.28 -17.78 12.54
CA ASP A 151 -6.57 -16.51 13.23
C ASP A 151 -5.40 -16.04 14.10
N ILE A 152 -4.69 -16.99 14.75
CA ILE A 152 -3.49 -16.68 15.54
C ILE A 152 -2.37 -16.15 14.64
N LEU A 153 -2.12 -16.81 13.49
CA LEU A 153 -1.11 -16.36 12.53
C LEU A 153 -1.44 -14.98 11.96
N ASP A 154 -2.68 -14.72 11.58
CA ASP A 154 -3.13 -13.41 11.09
C ASP A 154 -3.00 -12.32 12.16
N SER A 155 -3.27 -12.63 13.42
CA SER A 155 -3.10 -11.71 14.53
C SER A 155 -1.63 -11.42 14.78
N ALA A 156 -0.78 -12.45 14.69
CA ALA A 156 0.68 -12.35 14.78
C ALA A 156 1.25 -11.42 13.71
N GLU A 157 0.90 -11.65 12.45
CA GLU A 157 1.31 -10.80 11.33
C GLU A 157 0.89 -9.34 11.56
N ARG A 158 -0.36 -9.10 11.93
CA ARG A 158 -0.87 -7.75 12.21
C ARG A 158 -0.13 -7.05 13.34
N SER A 159 0.17 -7.74 14.44
CA SER A 159 0.88 -7.18 15.60
C SER A 159 2.31 -6.79 15.25
N VAL A 160 3.08 -7.69 14.64
CA VAL A 160 4.46 -7.41 14.22
C VAL A 160 4.48 -6.29 13.16
N PHE A 161 3.53 -6.32 12.24
CA PHE A 161 3.43 -5.36 11.15
C PHE A 161 3.11 -3.94 11.65
N SER A 162 2.19 -3.80 12.63
CA SER A 162 1.83 -2.50 13.24
C SER A 162 3.05 -1.81 13.88
N ILE A 163 4.00 -2.60 14.39
CA ILE A 163 5.24 -2.10 14.96
C ILE A 163 6.18 -1.58 13.86
N ALA A 164 6.26 -2.29 12.73
CA ALA A 164 7.08 -1.88 11.59
C ALA A 164 6.52 -0.64 10.87
N ASP A 165 5.20 -0.54 10.74
CA ASP A 165 4.51 0.55 10.04
C ASP A 165 4.56 1.87 10.83
N SER A 166 4.58 1.81 12.16
CA SER A 166 4.76 2.99 13.01
C SER A 166 6.15 3.66 12.86
N ARG A 167 7.08 3.02 12.17
CA ARG A 167 8.39 3.57 11.78
C ARG A 167 8.33 4.44 10.52
N ARG A 168 7.30 4.28 9.69
CA ARG A 168 7.03 5.12 8.50
C ARG A 168 6.23 6.36 8.88
N SER A 169 6.68 7.07 9.93
CA SER A 169 6.31 8.45 10.19
C SER A 169 6.53 9.25 8.91
N LEU A 170 5.58 10.10 8.56
CA LEU A 170 5.59 11.01 7.43
C LEU A 170 6.96 11.72 7.34
N GLU A 171 7.90 11.17 6.59
CA GLU A 171 9.14 11.88 6.27
C GLU A 171 8.76 13.02 5.33
N VAL A 172 8.50 14.19 5.91
CA VAL A 172 8.46 15.44 5.16
C VAL A 172 9.88 15.70 4.69
N THR A 173 10.14 15.44 3.43
CA THR A 173 11.47 15.60 2.83
C THR A 173 11.56 16.98 2.19
N HIS A 174 12.58 17.75 2.55
CA HIS A 174 12.82 19.05 1.92
C HIS A 174 13.15 18.86 0.45
N ILE A 175 12.56 19.73 -0.42
CA ILE A 175 12.68 19.60 -1.87
C ILE A 175 14.14 19.52 -2.36
N ALA A 176 15.08 20.19 -1.70
CA ALA A 176 16.48 20.16 -2.07
C ALA A 176 17.10 18.75 -2.07
N GLN A 177 16.62 17.85 -1.18
CA GLN A 177 17.08 16.46 -1.14
C GLN A 177 16.53 15.65 -2.33
N LEU A 178 15.30 15.97 -2.77
CA LEU A 178 14.65 15.28 -3.88
C LEU A 178 15.13 15.75 -5.26
N LEU A 179 15.65 16.98 -5.35
CA LEU A 179 16.08 17.55 -6.65
C LEU A 179 17.21 16.76 -7.28
N THR A 180 18.20 16.32 -6.51
CA THR A 180 19.33 15.54 -7.03
C THR A 180 18.87 14.20 -7.59
N ASP A 181 18.08 13.45 -6.82
CA ASP A 181 17.55 12.14 -7.23
C ASP A 181 16.65 12.27 -8.48
N THR A 182 15.82 13.33 -8.50
CA THR A 182 14.93 13.61 -9.63
C THR A 182 15.72 13.97 -10.89
N TRP A 183 16.78 14.77 -10.75
CA TRP A 183 17.66 15.12 -11.86
C TRP A 183 18.36 13.89 -12.46
N GLU A 184 18.93 13.03 -11.62
CA GLU A 184 19.56 11.79 -12.07
C GLU A 184 18.56 10.86 -12.77
N LEU A 185 17.31 10.82 -12.30
CA LEU A 185 16.25 10.05 -12.95
C LEU A 185 15.91 10.60 -14.33
N MET A 186 15.78 11.94 -14.46
CA MET A 186 15.54 12.62 -15.73
C MET A 186 16.68 12.39 -16.72
N GLU A 187 17.93 12.48 -16.26
CA GLU A 187 19.11 12.27 -17.09
C GLU A 187 19.18 10.81 -17.58
N ARG A 188 18.96 9.83 -16.71
CA ARG A 188 18.87 8.40 -17.08
C ARG A 188 17.78 8.15 -18.13
N ARG A 189 16.60 8.76 -17.99
CA ARG A 189 15.50 8.66 -18.97
C ARG A 189 15.89 9.28 -20.32
N ALA A 190 16.54 10.41 -20.32
CA ALA A 190 17.00 11.08 -21.55
C ALA A 190 18.07 10.24 -22.28
N GLN A 191 18.98 9.62 -21.54
CA GLN A 191 20.05 8.77 -22.12
C GLN A 191 19.54 7.44 -22.66
N SER A 192 18.54 6.82 -21.99
CA SER A 192 18.02 5.51 -22.37
C SER A 192 17.27 5.50 -23.71
N ARG A 193 16.76 6.66 -24.17
CA ARG A 193 15.88 6.81 -25.36
C ARG A 193 14.67 5.85 -25.37
N GLN A 194 14.37 5.20 -24.23
CA GLN A 194 13.23 4.32 -24.10
C GLN A 194 11.98 5.14 -23.84
N ILE A 195 10.91 4.84 -24.58
CA ILE A 195 9.59 5.47 -24.38
C ILE A 195 8.93 4.89 -23.13
N VAL A 196 9.19 3.61 -22.82
CA VAL A 196 8.55 2.86 -21.73
C VAL A 196 9.46 2.84 -20.52
N HIS A 197 9.02 3.47 -19.42
CA HIS A 197 9.74 3.55 -18.16
C HIS A 197 9.09 2.68 -17.05
N GLY A 198 7.78 2.42 -17.18
CA GLY A 198 7.02 1.53 -16.31
C GLY A 198 7.04 0.07 -16.75
N VAL A 199 6.07 -0.72 -16.27
CA VAL A 199 5.84 -2.08 -16.78
C VAL A 199 5.22 -2.00 -18.16
N PRO A 200 5.87 -2.54 -19.22
CA PRO A 200 5.37 -2.45 -20.59
C PRO A 200 4.13 -3.33 -20.78
N THR A 201 3.11 -2.78 -21.42
CA THR A 201 1.93 -3.53 -21.83
C THR A 201 2.15 -4.29 -23.13
N ASN A 202 3.18 -3.88 -23.90
CA ASN A 202 3.46 -4.32 -25.27
C ASN A 202 2.28 -4.09 -26.25
N TYR A 203 1.43 -3.12 -25.94
CA TYR A 203 0.57 -2.43 -26.88
C TYR A 203 1.20 -1.07 -27.17
N SER A 204 1.77 -0.92 -28.35
CA SER A 204 2.68 0.20 -28.66
C SER A 204 1.99 1.57 -28.52
N ARG A 205 0.71 1.65 -28.90
CA ARG A 205 -0.09 2.88 -28.77
C ARG A 205 -0.44 3.17 -27.30
N LEU A 206 -0.76 2.14 -26.51
CA LEU A 206 -1.00 2.31 -25.08
C LEU A 206 0.28 2.73 -24.36
N ASP A 207 1.39 2.03 -24.63
CA ASP A 207 2.67 2.34 -24.05
C ASP A 207 3.20 3.73 -24.44
N SER A 208 2.88 4.22 -25.64
CA SER A 208 3.25 5.60 -26.04
C SER A 208 2.51 6.69 -25.26
N VAL A 209 1.30 6.38 -24.77
CA VAL A 209 0.45 7.33 -24.01
C VAL A 209 0.72 7.26 -22.53
N THR A 210 0.93 6.05 -21.97
CA THR A 210 1.15 5.80 -20.54
C THR A 210 2.62 5.71 -20.15
N GLN A 211 3.52 5.57 -21.14
CA GLN A 211 4.94 5.24 -20.94
C GLN A 211 5.14 3.89 -20.22
N GLY A 212 4.21 2.95 -20.40
CA GLY A 212 4.04 1.76 -19.60
C GLY A 212 3.28 2.03 -18.30
N LEU A 213 2.93 0.99 -17.54
CA LEU A 213 2.24 1.13 -16.26
C LEU A 213 3.24 1.59 -15.20
N GLN A 214 3.05 2.81 -14.66
CA GLN A 214 4.04 3.45 -13.80
C GLN A 214 3.98 2.95 -12.36
N PRO A 215 5.12 2.86 -11.66
CA PRO A 215 5.16 2.56 -10.23
C PRO A 215 4.31 3.56 -9.41
N GLY A 216 3.57 3.04 -8.44
CA GLY A 216 2.72 3.86 -7.56
C GLY A 216 1.38 4.28 -8.16
N GLU A 217 1.08 3.90 -9.42
CA GLU A 217 -0.19 4.21 -10.07
C GLU A 217 -1.24 3.13 -9.86
N LEU A 218 -2.48 3.58 -9.67
CA LEU A 218 -3.69 2.77 -9.76
C LEU A 218 -4.30 2.94 -11.15
N ILE A 219 -4.32 1.84 -11.92
CA ILE A 219 -4.89 1.77 -13.25
C ILE A 219 -6.20 1.01 -13.17
N ILE A 220 -7.29 1.62 -13.61
CA ILE A 220 -8.61 0.98 -13.67
C ILE A 220 -8.89 0.56 -15.11
N LEU A 221 -9.16 -0.73 -15.30
CA LEU A 221 -9.65 -1.27 -16.55
C LEU A 221 -11.12 -1.65 -16.40
N ALA A 222 -12.02 -0.94 -17.04
CA ALA A 222 -13.44 -1.19 -16.91
C ALA A 222 -14.10 -1.54 -18.24
N ALA A 223 -15.10 -2.42 -18.15
CA ALA A 223 -15.90 -2.84 -19.31
C ALA A 223 -17.25 -3.40 -18.86
N ARG A 224 -18.19 -3.51 -19.80
CA ARG A 224 -19.39 -4.32 -19.63
C ARG A 224 -19.04 -5.81 -19.69
N PRO A 225 -19.88 -6.71 -19.12
CA PRO A 225 -19.69 -8.15 -19.24
C PRO A 225 -19.50 -8.61 -20.68
N ALA A 226 -18.71 -9.65 -20.89
CA ALA A 226 -18.41 -10.28 -22.17
C ALA A 226 -17.64 -9.42 -23.20
N VAL A 227 -17.24 -8.19 -22.88
CA VAL A 227 -16.42 -7.34 -23.77
C VAL A 227 -14.98 -7.85 -23.89
N GLY A 228 -14.47 -8.58 -22.88
CA GLY A 228 -13.12 -9.14 -22.87
C GLY A 228 -12.19 -8.52 -21.85
N LYS A 229 -12.72 -7.88 -20.80
CA LYS A 229 -11.96 -7.22 -19.72
C LYS A 229 -10.85 -8.10 -19.15
N THR A 230 -11.19 -9.28 -18.61
CA THR A 230 -10.24 -10.24 -18.06
C THR A 230 -9.23 -10.73 -19.12
N SER A 231 -9.68 -10.96 -20.36
CA SER A 231 -8.77 -11.36 -21.45
C SER A 231 -7.72 -10.28 -21.74
N PHE A 232 -8.10 -9.00 -21.75
CA PHE A 232 -7.16 -7.90 -21.97
C PHE A 232 -6.15 -7.76 -20.82
N ALA A 233 -6.61 -7.87 -19.56
CA ALA A 233 -5.73 -7.87 -18.40
C ALA A 233 -4.74 -9.04 -18.42
N LEU A 234 -5.19 -10.25 -18.80
CA LEU A 234 -4.33 -11.41 -18.97
C LEU A 234 -3.35 -11.25 -20.14
N ASN A 235 -3.73 -10.58 -21.22
CA ASN A 235 -2.80 -10.27 -22.31
C ASN A 235 -1.70 -9.29 -21.83
N ILE A 236 -2.05 -8.23 -21.09
CA ILE A 236 -1.06 -7.34 -20.47
C ILE A 236 -0.15 -8.13 -19.53
N THR A 237 -0.72 -8.98 -18.67
CA THR A 237 0.06 -9.83 -17.76
C THR A 237 1.03 -10.73 -18.52
N ARG A 238 0.55 -11.44 -19.55
CA ARG A 238 1.39 -12.31 -20.39
C ARG A 238 2.49 -11.50 -21.08
N ASN A 239 2.16 -10.35 -21.65
CA ASN A 239 3.14 -9.48 -22.30
C ASN A 239 4.21 -8.99 -21.30
N ALA A 240 3.81 -8.54 -20.13
CA ALA A 240 4.75 -8.12 -19.09
C ALA A 240 5.65 -9.26 -18.61
N ALA A 241 5.07 -10.45 -18.36
CA ALA A 241 5.83 -11.57 -17.77
C ALA A 241 6.64 -12.34 -18.81
N VAL A 242 6.08 -12.65 -19.99
CA VAL A 242 6.75 -13.48 -21.01
C VAL A 242 7.69 -12.63 -21.87
N LEU A 243 7.24 -11.48 -22.37
CA LEU A 243 8.03 -10.66 -23.29
C LEU A 243 8.98 -9.72 -22.56
N ALA A 244 8.49 -9.02 -21.52
CA ALA A 244 9.30 -8.05 -20.79
C ALA A 244 9.98 -8.62 -19.52
N LYS A 245 9.77 -9.90 -19.20
CA LYS A 245 10.38 -10.61 -18.07
C LYS A 245 10.10 -9.97 -16.71
N ARG A 246 8.94 -9.31 -16.56
CA ARG A 246 8.50 -8.71 -15.32
C ARG A 246 7.77 -9.73 -14.44
N SER A 247 7.89 -9.61 -13.12
CA SER A 247 7.18 -10.46 -12.17
C SER A 247 5.80 -9.87 -11.86
N VAL A 248 4.73 -10.64 -12.10
CA VAL A 248 3.33 -10.17 -11.99
C VAL A 248 2.54 -11.06 -11.02
N ALA A 249 1.82 -10.44 -10.08
CA ALA A 249 0.85 -11.12 -9.23
C ALA A 249 -0.57 -10.85 -9.71
N ILE A 250 -1.39 -11.91 -9.80
CA ILE A 250 -2.82 -11.84 -10.13
C ILE A 250 -3.63 -12.28 -8.92
N PHE A 251 -4.51 -11.42 -8.44
CA PHE A 251 -5.55 -11.75 -7.47
C PHE A 251 -6.87 -11.90 -8.21
N SER A 252 -7.34 -13.14 -8.36
CA SER A 252 -8.57 -13.47 -9.06
C SER A 252 -9.68 -13.81 -8.07
N LEU A 253 -10.68 -12.95 -7.99
CA LEU A 253 -11.81 -13.11 -7.07
C LEU A 253 -13.03 -13.77 -7.76
N GLU A 254 -13.01 -13.85 -9.10
CA GLU A 254 -14.10 -14.42 -9.91
C GLU A 254 -13.76 -15.79 -10.48
N MET A 255 -12.52 -15.99 -10.92
CA MET A 255 -12.12 -17.18 -11.66
C MET A 255 -11.10 -18.01 -10.91
N SER A 256 -11.19 -19.34 -11.02
CA SER A 256 -10.15 -20.22 -10.49
C SER A 256 -8.81 -20.06 -11.21
N LYS A 257 -7.72 -20.35 -10.51
CA LYS A 257 -6.36 -20.33 -11.10
C LYS A 257 -6.23 -21.23 -12.33
N GLN A 258 -6.91 -22.38 -12.34
CA GLN A 258 -6.88 -23.29 -13.49
C GLN A 258 -7.52 -22.63 -14.72
N ALA A 259 -8.66 -21.93 -14.56
CA ALA A 259 -9.33 -21.24 -15.66
C ALA A 259 -8.48 -20.08 -16.20
N LEU A 260 -7.76 -19.36 -15.33
CA LEU A 260 -6.82 -18.31 -15.77
C LEU A 260 -5.63 -18.88 -16.54
N VAL A 261 -5.02 -19.95 -16.03
CA VAL A 261 -3.91 -20.64 -16.71
C VAL A 261 -4.34 -21.16 -18.08
N GLN A 262 -5.52 -21.75 -18.19
CA GLN A 262 -6.07 -22.19 -19.48
C GLN A 262 -6.21 -21.01 -20.47
N ARG A 263 -6.71 -19.85 -20.02
CA ARG A 263 -6.81 -18.65 -20.85
C ARG A 263 -5.44 -18.13 -21.28
N LEU A 264 -4.45 -18.13 -20.39
CA LEU A 264 -3.07 -17.74 -20.69
C LEU A 264 -2.47 -18.67 -21.76
N ILE A 265 -2.67 -19.99 -21.63
CA ILE A 265 -2.20 -20.98 -22.61
C ILE A 265 -2.86 -20.74 -23.97
N CYS A 266 -4.20 -20.57 -24.03
CA CYS A 266 -4.91 -20.33 -25.28
C CYS A 266 -4.40 -19.06 -25.97
N SER A 267 -4.21 -17.99 -25.21
CA SER A 267 -3.69 -16.72 -25.71
C SER A 267 -2.25 -16.80 -26.22
N GLU A 268 -1.37 -17.51 -25.50
CA GLU A 268 0.01 -17.65 -25.87
C GLU A 268 0.21 -18.61 -27.05
N ALA A 269 -0.55 -19.72 -27.07
CA ALA A 269 -0.52 -20.70 -28.16
C ALA A 269 -1.29 -20.21 -29.40
N LYS A 270 -2.12 -19.17 -29.30
CA LYS A 270 -3.06 -18.71 -30.35
C LYS A 270 -3.98 -19.83 -30.84
N VAL A 271 -4.49 -20.64 -29.91
CA VAL A 271 -5.37 -21.78 -30.16
C VAL A 271 -6.78 -21.41 -29.67
N ASP A 272 -7.78 -21.91 -30.38
CA ASP A 272 -9.17 -21.74 -29.99
C ASP A 272 -9.45 -22.48 -28.66
N ALA A 273 -9.89 -21.75 -27.66
CA ALA A 273 -10.22 -22.29 -26.35
C ALA A 273 -11.34 -23.33 -26.40
N TYR A 274 -12.28 -23.21 -27.35
CA TYR A 274 -13.34 -24.17 -27.56
C TYR A 274 -12.80 -25.55 -28.01
N LEU A 275 -11.83 -25.55 -28.94
CA LEU A 275 -11.19 -26.80 -29.39
C LEU A 275 -10.47 -27.53 -28.27
N ILE A 276 -9.87 -26.79 -27.33
CA ILE A 276 -9.22 -27.37 -26.16
C ILE A 276 -10.26 -27.96 -25.21
N SER A 277 -11.32 -27.21 -24.91
CA SER A 277 -12.36 -27.63 -23.94
C SER A 277 -13.18 -28.82 -24.44
N THR A 278 -13.36 -28.97 -25.75
CA THR A 278 -14.10 -30.08 -26.38
C THR A 278 -13.22 -31.28 -26.76
N GLY A 279 -11.88 -31.17 -26.56
CA GLY A 279 -10.94 -32.23 -26.96
C GLY A 279 -10.78 -32.39 -28.49
N GLN A 280 -11.15 -31.37 -29.27
CA GLN A 280 -11.09 -31.37 -30.75
C GLN A 280 -9.81 -30.72 -31.30
N ALA A 281 -8.86 -30.41 -30.43
CA ALA A 281 -7.57 -29.87 -30.84
C ALA A 281 -6.77 -30.91 -31.65
N ASP A 282 -6.21 -30.50 -32.78
CA ASP A 282 -5.35 -31.33 -33.62
C ASP A 282 -3.92 -31.40 -33.07
N SER A 283 -3.10 -32.25 -33.69
CA SER A 283 -1.69 -32.43 -33.26
C SER A 283 -0.86 -31.14 -33.38
N HIS A 284 -1.15 -30.26 -34.35
CA HIS A 284 -0.49 -28.97 -34.51
C HIS A 284 -0.89 -27.98 -33.40
N ALA A 285 -2.17 -28.01 -32.97
CA ALA A 285 -2.61 -27.24 -31.83
C ALA A 285 -1.93 -27.71 -30.53
N PHE A 286 -1.81 -29.03 -30.33
CA PHE A 286 -1.09 -29.58 -29.16
C PHE A 286 0.37 -29.19 -29.14
N GLN A 287 1.05 -29.19 -30.30
CA GLN A 287 2.45 -28.72 -30.36
C GLN A 287 2.57 -27.26 -29.96
N ARG A 288 1.69 -26.36 -30.49
CA ARG A 288 1.70 -24.95 -30.10
C ARG A 288 1.38 -24.74 -28.61
N ILE A 289 0.51 -25.58 -28.04
CA ILE A 289 0.21 -25.57 -26.60
C ILE A 289 1.46 -25.95 -25.82
N ALA A 290 2.19 -27.00 -26.21
CA ALA A 290 3.41 -27.42 -25.54
C ALA A 290 4.48 -26.31 -25.56
N ASP A 291 4.69 -25.67 -26.71
CA ASP A 291 5.61 -24.53 -26.85
C ASP A 291 5.18 -23.32 -26.00
N ALA A 292 3.86 -23.07 -25.90
CA ALA A 292 3.33 -22.02 -25.04
C ALA A 292 3.51 -22.33 -23.54
N MET A 293 3.30 -23.58 -23.15
CA MET A 293 3.54 -24.02 -21.77
C MET A 293 5.02 -23.87 -21.38
N ASP A 294 5.95 -24.19 -22.28
CA ASP A 294 7.37 -23.97 -22.00
C ASP A 294 7.68 -22.49 -21.76
N ARG A 295 7.19 -21.59 -22.63
CA ARG A 295 7.37 -20.13 -22.42
C ARG A 295 6.73 -19.61 -21.15
N LEU A 296 5.52 -20.08 -20.83
CA LEU A 296 4.80 -19.67 -19.63
C LEU A 296 5.43 -20.21 -18.34
N SER A 297 6.04 -21.41 -18.39
CA SER A 297 6.72 -21.99 -17.23
C SER A 297 7.94 -21.18 -16.79
N GLN A 298 8.55 -20.43 -17.72
CA GLN A 298 9.68 -19.54 -17.46
C GLN A 298 9.24 -18.11 -17.07
N ALA A 299 7.93 -17.84 -17.08
CA ALA A 299 7.41 -16.52 -16.77
C ALA A 299 7.09 -16.39 -15.27
N ASN A 300 7.42 -15.26 -14.67
CA ASN A 300 7.16 -14.98 -13.27
C ASN A 300 5.71 -14.48 -13.08
N ILE A 301 4.74 -15.40 -13.15
CA ILE A 301 3.32 -15.12 -12.93
C ILE A 301 2.85 -15.86 -11.67
N TRP A 302 2.36 -15.12 -10.70
CA TRP A 302 1.87 -15.62 -9.41
C TRP A 302 0.35 -15.43 -9.35
N ILE A 303 -0.40 -16.49 -9.05
CA ILE A 303 -1.88 -16.44 -9.07
C ILE A 303 -2.42 -16.83 -7.71
N ASP A 304 -3.23 -15.94 -7.15
CA ASP A 304 -4.05 -16.15 -5.95
C ASP A 304 -5.53 -16.09 -6.36
N ASP A 305 -6.28 -17.18 -6.13
CA ASP A 305 -7.69 -17.30 -6.46
C ASP A 305 -8.60 -17.35 -5.21
N THR A 306 -8.12 -16.76 -4.11
CA THR A 306 -8.90 -16.67 -2.86
C THR A 306 -10.13 -15.78 -3.08
N PRO A 307 -11.36 -16.31 -2.91
CA PRO A 307 -12.57 -15.53 -3.14
C PRO A 307 -12.80 -14.51 -2.01
N ALA A 308 -13.46 -13.41 -2.35
CA ALA A 308 -13.91 -12.38 -1.41
C ALA A 308 -12.80 -11.85 -0.47
N LEU A 309 -11.58 -11.72 -0.99
CA LEU A 309 -10.39 -11.31 -0.25
C LEU A 309 -10.55 -9.89 0.30
N PRO A 310 -10.37 -9.66 1.62
CA PRO A 310 -10.36 -8.32 2.21
C PRO A 310 -9.16 -7.49 1.71
N ILE A 311 -9.34 -6.16 1.58
CA ILE A 311 -8.27 -5.26 1.11
C ILE A 311 -7.03 -5.30 2.01
N ALA A 312 -7.20 -5.45 3.32
CA ALA A 312 -6.08 -5.58 4.26
C ALA A 312 -5.26 -6.85 4.04
N GLU A 313 -5.94 -7.97 3.74
CA GLU A 313 -5.28 -9.24 3.45
C GLU A 313 -4.60 -9.23 2.08
N LEU A 314 -5.24 -8.66 1.05
CA LEU A 314 -4.59 -8.44 -0.25
C LEU A 314 -3.30 -7.63 -0.09
N ARG A 315 -3.34 -6.56 0.71
CA ARG A 315 -2.17 -5.73 1.02
C ARG A 315 -1.05 -6.54 1.67
N ALA A 316 -1.37 -7.38 2.66
CA ALA A 316 -0.39 -8.23 3.34
C ALA A 316 0.24 -9.25 2.38
N ARG A 317 -0.59 -9.93 1.55
CA ARG A 317 -0.12 -10.90 0.55
C ARG A 317 0.74 -10.23 -0.53
N ALA A 318 0.34 -9.08 -1.06
CA ALA A 318 1.10 -8.33 -2.06
C ALA A 318 2.47 -7.89 -1.52
N ARG A 319 2.55 -7.45 -0.26
CA ARG A 319 3.82 -7.14 0.42
C ARG A 319 4.73 -8.36 0.52
N ARG A 320 4.19 -9.51 0.94
CA ARG A 320 4.95 -10.76 1.03
C ARG A 320 5.49 -11.17 -0.33
N MET A 321 4.64 -11.10 -1.37
CA MET A 321 5.05 -11.38 -2.75
C MET A 321 6.11 -10.38 -3.25
N LYS A 322 6.01 -9.09 -2.88
CA LYS A 322 7.04 -8.09 -3.21
C LYS A 322 8.38 -8.41 -2.58
N ALA A 323 8.37 -8.86 -1.32
CA ALA A 323 9.59 -9.20 -0.59
C ALA A 323 10.24 -10.52 -1.06
N GLN A 324 9.43 -11.53 -1.37
CA GLN A 324 9.91 -12.89 -1.65
C GLN A 324 10.03 -13.18 -3.15
N GLN A 325 9.09 -12.73 -3.97
CA GLN A 325 9.02 -13.00 -5.40
C GLN A 325 9.35 -11.78 -6.26
N HIS A 326 9.66 -10.63 -5.62
CA HIS A 326 10.05 -9.38 -6.28
C HIS A 326 9.02 -8.93 -7.34
N ILE A 327 7.72 -9.07 -7.03
CA ILE A 327 6.67 -8.65 -7.97
C ILE A 327 6.82 -7.18 -8.35
N GLU A 328 6.57 -6.88 -9.62
CA GLU A 328 6.66 -5.55 -10.21
C GLU A 328 5.30 -4.99 -10.66
N MET A 329 4.25 -5.82 -10.63
CA MET A 329 2.88 -5.43 -10.98
C MET A 329 1.90 -6.30 -10.22
N VAL A 330 0.75 -5.72 -9.86
CA VAL A 330 -0.41 -6.43 -9.29
C VAL A 330 -1.60 -6.26 -10.21
N VAL A 331 -2.33 -7.35 -10.46
CA VAL A 331 -3.61 -7.37 -11.18
C VAL A 331 -4.69 -7.87 -10.24
N VAL A 332 -5.85 -7.18 -10.20
CA VAL A 332 -7.00 -7.56 -9.35
C VAL A 332 -8.24 -7.74 -10.22
N ASP A 333 -8.80 -8.94 -10.31
CA ASP A 333 -9.99 -9.27 -11.11
C ASP A 333 -11.12 -9.81 -10.22
N TYR A 334 -12.15 -9.05 -9.89
CA TYR A 334 -12.40 -7.62 -10.07
C TYR A 334 -12.79 -7.00 -8.71
N LEU A 335 -12.56 -5.70 -8.57
CA LEU A 335 -12.62 -5.01 -7.28
C LEU A 335 -13.99 -5.07 -6.57
N GLN A 336 -15.11 -5.18 -7.30
CA GLN A 336 -16.45 -5.27 -6.70
C GLN A 336 -16.73 -6.62 -5.98
N LEU A 337 -15.89 -7.64 -6.15
CA LEU A 337 -15.96 -8.90 -5.38
C LEU A 337 -15.12 -8.89 -4.11
N MET A 338 -14.31 -7.87 -3.91
CA MET A 338 -13.58 -7.70 -2.67
C MET A 338 -14.53 -7.40 -1.52
N ARG A 339 -14.10 -7.73 -0.30
CA ARG A 339 -14.77 -7.31 0.94
C ARG A 339 -14.08 -6.06 1.47
N GLY A 340 -14.84 -5.00 1.65
CA GLY A 340 -14.46 -3.85 2.45
C GLY A 340 -14.61 -4.15 3.96
N GLY A 341 -14.23 -3.16 4.81
CA GLY A 341 -14.54 -3.21 6.22
C GLY A 341 -16.07 -3.24 6.49
N ARG A 342 -16.48 -3.26 7.77
CA ARG A 342 -17.91 -3.13 8.14
C ARG A 342 -18.41 -1.73 7.76
N GLN A 343 -18.89 -1.59 6.54
CA GLN A 343 -19.43 -0.34 6.00
C GLN A 343 -20.97 -0.45 5.86
N GLU A 344 -21.68 0.66 6.12
CA GLU A 344 -23.13 0.71 6.03
C GLU A 344 -23.68 0.77 4.60
N SER A 345 -22.82 1.05 3.60
CA SER A 345 -23.25 1.16 2.22
C SER A 345 -22.21 0.57 1.25
N ARG A 346 -22.70 0.05 0.12
CA ARG A 346 -21.85 -0.49 -0.96
C ARG A 346 -20.91 0.57 -1.57
N VAL A 347 -21.35 1.81 -1.64
CA VAL A 347 -20.54 2.93 -2.13
C VAL A 347 -19.34 3.19 -1.21
N ALA A 348 -19.55 3.19 0.10
CA ALA A 348 -18.47 3.35 1.08
C ALA A 348 -17.49 2.17 1.04
N GLU A 349 -18.00 0.95 0.86
CA GLU A 349 -17.16 -0.26 0.73
C GLU A 349 -16.23 -0.18 -0.50
N VAL A 350 -16.78 0.22 -1.65
CA VAL A 350 -16.00 0.37 -2.89
C VAL A 350 -15.00 1.52 -2.78
N SER A 351 -15.34 2.60 -2.07
CA SER A 351 -14.42 3.70 -1.79
C SER A 351 -13.23 3.25 -0.95
N ASP A 352 -13.47 2.46 0.10
CA ASP A 352 -12.42 1.89 0.96
C ASP A 352 -11.48 0.97 0.17
N ILE A 353 -12.04 0.12 -0.68
CA ILE A 353 -11.28 -0.77 -1.55
C ILE A 353 -10.41 0.03 -2.54
N SER A 354 -10.97 1.05 -3.21
CA SER A 354 -10.26 1.89 -4.17
C SER A 354 -9.08 2.61 -3.53
N SER A 355 -9.33 3.30 -2.42
CA SER A 355 -8.30 3.98 -1.62
C SER A 355 -7.23 3.00 -1.11
N GLY A 356 -7.64 1.80 -0.68
CA GLY A 356 -6.74 0.73 -0.29
C GLY A 356 -5.83 0.26 -1.41
N LEU A 357 -6.37 0.03 -2.61
CA LEU A 357 -5.59 -0.36 -3.80
C LEU A 357 -4.59 0.74 -4.21
N LYS A 358 -5.02 2.02 -4.16
CA LYS A 358 -4.12 3.16 -4.39
C LYS A 358 -3.01 3.23 -3.35
N SER A 359 -3.32 2.93 -2.10
CA SER A 359 -2.34 2.87 -1.02
C SER A 359 -1.32 1.75 -1.25
N ILE A 360 -1.75 0.57 -1.71
CA ILE A 360 -0.87 -0.55 -2.07
C ILE A 360 0.09 -0.16 -3.19
N ALA A 361 -0.41 0.47 -4.27
CA ALA A 361 0.41 0.92 -5.38
C ALA A 361 1.52 1.87 -4.90
N LYS A 362 1.15 2.89 -4.12
CA LYS A 362 2.10 3.87 -3.56
C LYS A 362 3.10 3.25 -2.59
N GLU A 363 2.63 2.36 -1.71
CA GLU A 363 3.48 1.75 -0.70
C GLU A 363 4.52 0.81 -1.29
N LEU A 364 4.08 -0.07 -2.20
CA LEU A 364 4.95 -1.07 -2.81
C LEU A 364 5.75 -0.50 -4.00
N GLN A 365 5.45 0.73 -4.44
CA GLN A 365 6.04 1.37 -5.61
C GLN A 365 5.95 0.46 -6.85
N ILE A 366 4.74 -0.08 -7.09
CA ILE A 366 4.41 -0.90 -8.28
C ILE A 366 3.06 -0.46 -8.84
N PRO A 367 2.80 -0.64 -10.15
CA PRO A 367 1.47 -0.43 -10.71
C PRO A 367 0.49 -1.49 -10.21
N VAL A 368 -0.74 -1.04 -9.95
CA VAL A 368 -1.89 -1.89 -9.64
C VAL A 368 -2.93 -1.74 -10.75
N LEU A 369 -3.14 -2.80 -11.52
CA LEU A 369 -4.20 -2.89 -12.54
C LEU A 369 -5.43 -3.53 -11.91
N ALA A 370 -6.44 -2.73 -11.59
CA ALA A 370 -7.69 -3.21 -11.02
C ALA A 370 -8.81 -3.22 -12.07
N LEU A 371 -9.50 -4.35 -12.16
CA LEU A 371 -10.61 -4.52 -13.08
C LEU A 371 -11.91 -4.08 -12.41
N SER A 372 -12.75 -3.38 -13.17
CA SER A 372 -14.04 -2.89 -12.71
C SER A 372 -15.16 -3.24 -13.72
N GLN A 373 -16.33 -3.54 -13.20
CA GLN A 373 -17.51 -3.71 -14.05
C GLN A 373 -18.27 -2.38 -14.14
N LEU A 374 -18.67 -1.99 -15.35
CA LEU A 374 -19.47 -0.79 -15.58
C LEU A 374 -20.93 -0.99 -15.19
N SER A 375 -21.56 0.07 -14.71
CA SER A 375 -23.00 0.08 -14.41
C SER A 375 -23.85 -0.12 -15.69
N ARG A 376 -25.11 -0.56 -15.50
CA ARG A 376 -26.05 -0.74 -16.63
C ARG A 376 -26.49 0.58 -17.26
N ALA A 377 -26.21 1.72 -16.63
CA ALA A 377 -26.59 3.04 -17.14
C ALA A 377 -25.99 3.34 -18.53
N SER A 378 -24.82 2.77 -18.84
CA SER A 378 -24.19 2.90 -20.15
C SER A 378 -25.02 2.29 -21.28
N GLU A 379 -25.88 1.29 -21.03
CA GLU A 379 -26.73 0.61 -22.04
C GLU A 379 -27.91 1.46 -22.50
N ASN A 380 -28.33 2.41 -21.66
CA ASN A 380 -29.47 3.27 -21.92
C ASN A 380 -29.15 4.48 -22.83
N ARG A 381 -27.88 4.65 -23.21
CA ARG A 381 -27.45 5.74 -24.10
C ARG A 381 -27.47 5.30 -25.54
N GLU A 382 -27.78 6.23 -26.43
CA GLU A 382 -27.86 5.99 -27.89
C GLU A 382 -26.52 5.41 -28.41
N ASN A 383 -25.39 5.93 -27.99
CA ASN A 383 -24.06 5.46 -28.41
C ASN A 383 -23.49 4.31 -27.59
N ARG A 384 -24.08 3.97 -26.43
CA ARG A 384 -23.60 2.94 -25.45
C ARG A 384 -22.11 2.98 -25.14
N LYS A 385 -21.45 4.10 -25.49
CA LYS A 385 -20.02 4.29 -25.25
C LYS A 385 -19.77 4.58 -23.75
N PRO A 386 -18.84 3.87 -23.10
CA PRO A 386 -18.53 4.09 -21.71
C PRO A 386 -18.02 5.51 -21.42
N GLN A 387 -18.32 6.01 -20.23
CA GLN A 387 -17.87 7.31 -19.72
C GLN A 387 -17.49 7.17 -18.23
N LEU A 388 -16.71 8.11 -17.69
CA LEU A 388 -16.30 8.10 -16.28
C LEU A 388 -17.49 8.01 -15.32
N SER A 389 -18.63 8.66 -15.67
CA SER A 389 -19.86 8.57 -14.90
C SER A 389 -20.46 7.16 -14.78
N ASP A 390 -20.05 6.20 -15.62
CA ASP A 390 -20.52 4.82 -15.55
C ASP A 390 -19.81 4.00 -14.47
N LEU A 391 -18.73 4.56 -13.90
CA LEU A 391 -18.12 4.13 -12.64
C LEU A 391 -18.89 4.66 -11.42
N ARG A 392 -20.12 5.17 -11.58
CA ARG A 392 -20.88 6.05 -10.68
C ARG A 392 -21.26 5.43 -9.34
N ASP A 393 -21.36 4.11 -9.22
CA ASP A 393 -21.51 3.45 -7.91
C ASP A 393 -20.20 3.51 -7.10
N SER A 394 -19.18 4.22 -7.63
CA SER A 394 -17.80 4.26 -7.18
C SER A 394 -17.14 5.59 -7.60
N GLY A 395 -17.75 6.74 -7.30
CA GLY A 395 -17.12 8.06 -7.56
C GLY A 395 -15.70 8.17 -6.99
N ALA A 396 -15.41 7.41 -5.94
CA ALA A 396 -14.07 7.28 -5.37
C ALA A 396 -13.09 6.59 -6.33
N ILE A 397 -13.51 5.57 -7.10
CA ILE A 397 -12.62 4.91 -8.07
C ILE A 397 -12.12 5.92 -9.10
N GLU A 398 -13.01 6.80 -9.59
CA GLU A 398 -12.62 7.86 -10.52
C GLU A 398 -11.62 8.82 -9.89
N GLN A 399 -11.78 9.18 -8.62
CA GLN A 399 -10.88 10.12 -7.93
C GLN A 399 -9.52 9.50 -7.63
N ASP A 400 -9.48 8.27 -7.15
CA ASP A 400 -8.27 7.57 -6.72
C ASP A 400 -7.41 7.09 -7.89
N ALA A 401 -8.04 6.71 -9.01
CA ALA A 401 -7.34 6.20 -10.19
C ALA A 401 -6.44 7.28 -10.82
N ASP A 402 -5.25 6.89 -11.23
CA ASP A 402 -4.34 7.72 -12.03
C ASP A 402 -4.64 7.56 -13.52
N VAL A 403 -4.97 6.34 -13.94
CA VAL A 403 -5.35 6.00 -15.32
C VAL A 403 -6.66 5.24 -15.31
N VAL A 404 -7.59 5.63 -16.19
CA VAL A 404 -8.85 4.90 -16.41
C VAL A 404 -8.95 4.50 -17.88
N LEU A 405 -9.09 3.19 -18.09
CA LEU A 405 -9.18 2.54 -19.38
C LEU A 405 -10.56 1.90 -19.52
N PHE A 406 -11.27 2.18 -20.62
CA PHE A 406 -12.49 1.48 -20.96
C PHE A 406 -12.31 0.62 -22.21
N LEU A 407 -12.77 -0.62 -22.15
CA LEU A 407 -12.92 -1.46 -23.32
C LEU A 407 -14.37 -1.33 -23.84
N TYR A 408 -14.50 -1.03 -25.12
CA TYR A 408 -15.77 -0.91 -25.83
C TYR A 408 -15.73 -1.67 -27.15
N ARG A 409 -16.75 -2.48 -27.41
CA ARG A 409 -16.90 -3.25 -28.66
C ARG A 409 -18.19 -2.83 -29.35
N PRO A 410 -18.11 -1.90 -30.33
CA PRO A 410 -19.29 -1.38 -31.01
C PRO A 410 -20.06 -2.48 -31.75
N GLY A 411 -19.40 -3.48 -32.33
CA GLY A 411 -20.03 -4.62 -33.02
C GLY A 411 -20.85 -5.57 -32.13
N MET A 412 -20.87 -5.37 -30.80
CA MET A 412 -21.83 -6.05 -29.91
C MET A 412 -23.21 -5.39 -29.90
N HIS A 413 -23.31 -4.17 -30.42
CA HIS A 413 -24.52 -3.34 -30.38
C HIS A 413 -24.99 -2.90 -31.76
N LYS A 414 -24.11 -2.98 -32.77
CA LYS A 414 -24.40 -2.59 -34.17
C LYS A 414 -24.06 -3.75 -35.08
N GLU A 415 -25.01 -4.23 -35.84
CA GLU A 415 -24.85 -5.41 -36.71
C GLU A 415 -23.95 -5.14 -37.93
N ASP A 416 -23.80 -3.88 -38.32
CA ASP A 416 -22.99 -3.43 -39.44
C ASP A 416 -21.47 -3.29 -39.09
N ILE A 417 -21.11 -3.48 -37.84
CA ILE A 417 -19.71 -3.36 -37.38
C ILE A 417 -19.14 -4.74 -37.04
N ASP A 418 -17.93 -5.00 -37.52
CA ASP A 418 -17.20 -6.24 -37.21
C ASP A 418 -17.05 -6.39 -35.68
N LYS A 419 -17.45 -7.56 -35.17
CA LYS A 419 -17.42 -7.91 -33.76
C LYS A 419 -16.00 -8.01 -33.19
N SER A 420 -14.96 -8.10 -34.01
CA SER A 420 -13.58 -8.08 -33.58
C SER A 420 -13.11 -6.67 -33.21
N ILE A 421 -13.69 -5.64 -33.80
CA ILE A 421 -13.28 -4.24 -33.55
C ILE A 421 -13.56 -3.87 -32.09
N THR A 422 -12.52 -3.41 -31.43
CA THR A 422 -12.54 -3.00 -30.02
C THR A 422 -11.88 -1.64 -29.91
N GLU A 423 -12.51 -0.72 -29.18
CA GLU A 423 -11.93 0.57 -28.81
C GLU A 423 -11.44 0.48 -27.36
N LEU A 424 -10.16 0.78 -27.14
CA LEU A 424 -9.60 1.05 -25.82
C LEU A 424 -9.58 2.57 -25.63
N LEU A 425 -10.39 3.05 -24.70
CA LEU A 425 -10.53 4.47 -24.40
C LEU A 425 -9.70 4.79 -23.15
N VAL A 426 -8.72 5.67 -23.31
CA VAL A 426 -7.97 6.25 -22.18
C VAL A 426 -8.74 7.52 -21.77
N GLU A 427 -9.67 7.40 -20.82
CA GLU A 427 -10.57 8.50 -20.43
C GLU A 427 -10.00 9.36 -19.28
N LYS A 428 -9.05 8.81 -18.51
CA LYS A 428 -8.28 9.54 -17.53
C LYS A 428 -6.82 9.11 -17.60
N ASN A 429 -5.92 10.08 -17.60
CA ASN A 429 -4.49 9.88 -17.48
C ASN A 429 -3.87 11.09 -16.79
N ARG A 430 -3.44 10.93 -15.53
CA ARG A 430 -2.87 12.05 -14.76
C ARG A 430 -1.55 12.56 -15.32
N ASN A 431 -0.78 11.67 -15.96
CA ASN A 431 0.58 11.97 -16.41
C ASN A 431 0.70 12.05 -17.94
N GLY A 432 -0.43 12.02 -18.68
CA GLY A 432 -0.42 12.04 -20.13
C GLY A 432 -1.78 12.41 -20.73
N PRO A 433 -1.90 12.35 -22.07
CA PRO A 433 -3.12 12.66 -22.76
C PRO A 433 -4.17 11.55 -22.64
N THR A 434 -5.43 11.93 -22.82
CA THR A 434 -6.53 11.00 -23.08
C THR A 434 -6.62 10.70 -24.57
N THR A 435 -6.99 9.49 -24.96
CA THR A 435 -7.03 9.07 -26.36
C THR A 435 -7.88 7.83 -26.58
N LYS A 436 -8.16 7.54 -27.85
CA LYS A 436 -8.77 6.30 -28.31
C LYS A 436 -7.74 5.45 -29.04
N ILE A 437 -7.67 4.17 -28.70
CA ILE A 437 -6.78 3.20 -29.31
C ILE A 437 -7.66 2.09 -29.92
N ASP A 438 -7.50 1.83 -31.20
CA ASP A 438 -8.22 0.76 -31.87
C ASP A 438 -7.47 -0.56 -31.70
N LEU A 439 -8.18 -1.61 -31.32
CA LEU A 439 -7.72 -2.98 -31.13
C LEU A 439 -8.61 -3.96 -31.88
N LEU A 440 -8.09 -5.14 -32.16
CA LEU A 440 -8.82 -6.27 -32.72
C LEU A 440 -8.86 -7.40 -31.70
N PHE A 441 -10.05 -7.82 -31.30
CA PHE A 441 -10.23 -8.93 -30.36
C PHE A 441 -10.57 -10.22 -31.07
N GLN A 442 -9.68 -11.19 -31.04
CA GLN A 442 -9.93 -12.55 -31.47
C GLN A 442 -10.47 -13.39 -30.32
N ALA A 443 -11.80 -13.42 -30.21
CA ALA A 443 -12.49 -14.07 -29.10
C ALA A 443 -12.13 -15.57 -28.91
N PRO A 444 -12.00 -16.40 -29.98
CA PRO A 444 -11.57 -17.80 -29.85
C PRO A 444 -10.23 -17.96 -29.16
N GLN A 445 -9.27 -17.08 -29.47
CA GLN A 445 -7.92 -17.08 -28.89
C GLN A 445 -7.80 -16.22 -27.65
N MET A 446 -8.86 -15.55 -27.21
CA MET A 446 -8.88 -14.63 -26.07
C MET A 446 -7.77 -13.55 -26.14
N THR A 447 -7.41 -13.10 -27.34
CA THR A 447 -6.26 -12.24 -27.58
C THR A 447 -6.65 -10.95 -28.30
N PHE A 448 -6.09 -9.83 -27.78
CA PHE A 448 -6.19 -8.53 -28.44
C PHE A 448 -4.92 -8.25 -29.25
N TYR A 449 -5.10 -7.63 -30.41
CA TYR A 449 -4.03 -7.21 -31.30
C TYR A 449 -4.17 -5.74 -31.66
N GLU A 450 -3.05 -5.07 -31.86
CA GLU A 450 -3.07 -3.76 -32.52
C GLU A 450 -3.21 -3.98 -34.04
N PRO A 451 -4.10 -3.21 -34.72
CA PRO A 451 -4.16 -3.26 -36.19
C PRO A 451 -2.82 -2.85 -36.78
N ALA A 452 -2.44 -3.47 -37.88
CA ALA A 452 -1.24 -3.09 -38.61
C ALA A 452 -1.28 -1.60 -38.97
N ARG A 453 -0.16 -0.91 -38.89
CA ARG A 453 -0.04 0.47 -39.37
C ARG A 453 -0.12 0.43 -40.90
N GLU A 454 -1.10 1.13 -41.46
CA GLU A 454 -1.08 1.48 -42.87
C GLU A 454 0.04 2.44 -43.21
#